data_e30002c140612ad2df3c3d7f4ab42e40
#
_entry.id   e30002c140612ad2df3c3d7f4ab42e40
#
_cell.length_a   1.000
_cell.length_b   1.000
_cell.length_c   1.000
_cell.angle_alpha   90.00
_cell.angle_beta   90.00
_cell.angle_gamma   90.00
#
_symmetry.space_group_name_H-M   'P 1'
#
loop_
_entity.id
_entity.type
_entity.pdbx_description
1 polymer ?
#
loop_
_entity_poly.entity_id
_entity_poly.type
_entity_poly.pdbx_seq_one_letter_code
_entity_poly.pdbx_strand_id
1 'polypeptide(L)'
;MAALQKIRSKSSLLIGVIALGLLAFVLPWSEISSFINKSKDKAFTVDGEVVTTKQYADRIAQWEHFQKIMSGQNSLDENATLQIREMVYQQMVKEIILDKQAVQLGLNVTKEELNDMVTGPNVAPILHQIPFFVNPQTGQFERAALNQFIQTISQDDTNLPENQRAEIQARREIWTFIQNMMKYQRLEEKYSAIVAGIVIPTATEAKSAFDDSKTQASISYVVQKYTSIADSLVAKDVTDKDIKALYDQRKNNFKLESELRKISYFVKDVVPSDEDYAAVEKEINAIHDKFVATDNPGLLVNEYSNNQYVDAFISVNTLPADMKEFAQTATIGQVNGPERNEQSYIMYKLVDRTSAADSVKLQMIPLPQGLDQATATHISDSLLNVIKGGKDFSALANELMPGSNGGNIGWATEMALASAGGDLIKKCFGAAKGDVFNVSINGQTQIVRVEDKTNPVAKVKIALIQMPVIVSDKTQNSVDNELNQFVAENGNVQNFDNAALTKGYNIISNAVVSPSDMLLGQVAGSRQVISWAFN
;
A
#
# COMPACT_ATOMS: atom_id res chain seq x y z
N MET A 1 11.89 82.04 -8.69
CA MET A 1 10.46 82.10 -8.38
C MET A 1 9.54 81.32 -9.31
N ALA A 2 9.95 80.91 -10.52
CA ALA A 2 9.14 80.14 -11.47
C ALA A 2 8.86 78.66 -11.07
N ALA A 3 9.76 78.01 -10.31
CA ALA A 3 9.60 76.66 -9.88
C ALA A 3 8.51 76.48 -8.79
N LEU A 4 8.38 77.39 -7.85
CA LEU A 4 7.36 77.35 -6.80
C LEU A 4 5.95 77.61 -7.33
N GLN A 5 5.81 78.36 -8.42
CA GLN A 5 4.51 78.66 -9.05
C GLN A 5 4.00 77.43 -9.87
N LYS A 6 4.93 76.62 -10.43
CA LYS A 6 4.62 75.39 -11.13
C LYS A 6 4.20 74.26 -10.17
N ILE A 7 4.71 74.27 -8.94
CA ILE A 7 4.31 73.30 -7.88
C ILE A 7 2.93 73.71 -7.32
N ARG A 8 2.63 75.01 -7.22
CA ARG A 8 1.35 75.48 -6.71
C ARG A 8 0.18 75.27 -7.69
N SER A 9 0.46 75.26 -9.00
CA SER A 9 -0.56 74.93 -10.03
C SER A 9 -0.93 73.48 -10.14
N LYS A 10 -0.16 72.57 -9.48
CA LYS A 10 -0.43 71.08 -9.40
C LYS A 10 -0.63 70.64 -7.95
N SER A 11 -1.15 71.54 -7.07
CA SER A 11 -1.35 71.23 -5.66
C SER A 11 -2.26 70.06 -5.40
N SER A 12 -3.27 69.82 -6.23
CA SER A 12 -4.15 68.63 -6.16
C SER A 12 -3.40 67.31 -6.44
N LEU A 13 -2.44 67.34 -7.35
CA LEU A 13 -1.59 66.19 -7.66
C LEU A 13 -0.58 65.93 -6.54
N LEU A 14 -0.02 67.03 -5.94
CA LEU A 14 0.87 66.89 -4.81
C LEU A 14 0.15 66.38 -3.56
N ILE A 15 -1.08 66.84 -3.30
CA ILE A 15 -1.93 66.36 -2.20
C ILE A 15 -2.27 64.89 -2.45
N GLY A 16 -2.55 64.48 -3.68
CA GLY A 16 -2.79 63.07 -4.04
C GLY A 16 -1.59 62.16 -3.78
N VAL A 17 -0.38 62.61 -4.14
CA VAL A 17 0.87 61.85 -3.90
C VAL A 17 1.19 61.77 -2.41
N ILE A 18 1.00 62.90 -1.65
CA ILE A 18 1.20 62.88 -0.20
C ILE A 18 0.15 62.01 0.50
N ALA A 19 -1.11 62.09 0.07
CA ALA A 19 -2.18 61.21 0.60
C ALA A 19 -1.90 59.71 0.30
N LEU A 20 -1.42 59.37 -0.89
CA LEU A 20 -0.99 58.03 -1.24
C LEU A 20 0.22 57.57 -0.41
N GLY A 21 1.19 58.47 -0.18
CA GLY A 21 2.35 58.20 0.68
C GLY A 21 1.96 57.99 2.14
N LEU A 22 1.03 58.80 2.67
CA LEU A 22 0.51 58.64 4.02
C LEU A 22 -0.36 57.37 4.15
N LEU A 23 -1.16 57.05 3.13
CA LEU A 23 -1.94 55.81 3.08
C LEU A 23 -1.03 54.56 3.05
N ALA A 24 0.08 54.62 2.32
CA ALA A 24 1.09 53.57 2.30
C ALA A 24 1.83 53.41 3.64
N PHE A 25 1.88 54.45 4.46
CA PHE A 25 2.52 54.41 5.79
C PHE A 25 1.56 53.99 6.91
N VAL A 26 0.27 54.20 6.74
CA VAL A 26 -0.79 53.88 7.72
C VAL A 26 -1.33 52.46 7.52
N LEU A 27 -1.24 51.91 6.30
CA LEU A 27 -1.65 50.53 6.05
C LEU A 27 -0.61 49.56 6.62
N PRO A 28 -1.00 48.64 7.51
CA PRO A 28 -0.06 47.65 8.03
C PRO A 28 0.42 46.75 6.86
N TRP A 29 1.69 46.88 6.53
CA TRP A 29 2.36 46.12 5.47
C TRP A 29 2.19 44.59 5.63
N SER A 30 1.94 44.14 6.86
CA SER A 30 1.59 42.77 7.18
C SER A 30 0.25 42.33 6.56
N GLU A 31 -0.74 43.20 6.47
CA GLU A 31 -2.04 42.86 5.86
C GLU A 31 -1.98 42.93 4.33
N ILE A 32 -1.26 43.89 3.77
CA ILE A 32 -1.05 43.99 2.31
C ILE A 32 -0.19 42.82 1.82
N SER A 33 0.87 42.47 2.54
CA SER A 33 1.70 41.30 2.21
C SER A 33 0.92 40.00 2.36
N SER A 34 -0.01 39.91 3.32
CA SER A 34 -0.88 38.73 3.46
C SER A 34 -1.89 38.62 2.32
N PHE A 35 -2.39 39.75 1.80
CA PHE A 35 -3.30 39.74 0.63
C PHE A 35 -2.57 39.37 -0.67
N ILE A 36 -1.34 39.88 -0.85
CA ILE A 36 -0.50 39.55 -2.02
C ILE A 36 0.04 38.11 -1.94
N ASN A 37 0.35 37.63 -0.74
CA ASN A 37 0.82 36.26 -0.53
C ASN A 37 -0.32 35.22 -0.58
N LYS A 38 -1.58 35.60 -0.22
CA LYS A 38 -2.73 34.71 -0.36
C LYS A 38 -2.95 34.24 -1.81
N SER A 39 -2.61 35.03 -2.80
CA SER A 39 -2.71 34.60 -4.21
C SER A 39 -1.54 33.73 -4.68
N LYS A 40 -0.40 33.73 -3.95
CA LYS A 40 0.77 32.90 -4.24
C LYS A 40 0.79 31.57 -3.48
N ASP A 41 0.03 31.47 -2.39
CA ASP A 41 -0.03 30.29 -1.52
C ASP A 41 -1.31 29.45 -1.77
N LYS A 42 -1.73 29.38 -3.01
CA LYS A 42 -2.94 28.65 -3.42
C LYS A 42 -2.55 27.33 -4.04
N ALA A 43 -3.00 26.20 -3.45
CA ALA A 43 -2.92 24.90 -4.06
C ALA A 43 -4.02 24.72 -5.11
N PHE A 44 -5.27 24.90 -4.72
CA PHE A 44 -6.44 24.79 -5.60
C PHE A 44 -7.65 25.56 -5.02
N THR A 45 -8.75 25.63 -5.79
CA THR A 45 -10.01 26.24 -5.33
C THR A 45 -11.17 25.31 -5.62
N VAL A 46 -12.07 25.15 -4.66
CA VAL A 46 -13.28 24.35 -4.78
C VAL A 46 -14.48 25.24 -4.50
N ASP A 47 -15.33 25.46 -5.49
CA ASP A 47 -16.56 26.26 -5.36
C ASP A 47 -16.34 27.61 -4.64
N GLY A 48 -15.26 28.32 -5.03
CA GLY A 48 -14.89 29.62 -4.47
C GLY A 48 -14.08 29.58 -3.17
N GLU A 49 -13.94 28.42 -2.53
CA GLU A 49 -13.09 28.24 -1.34
C GLU A 49 -11.65 27.90 -1.75
N VAL A 50 -10.68 28.65 -1.22
CA VAL A 50 -9.27 28.49 -1.53
C VAL A 50 -8.61 27.54 -0.53
N VAL A 51 -8.04 26.45 -1.03
CA VAL A 51 -7.15 25.58 -0.26
C VAL A 51 -5.72 26.05 -0.46
N THR A 52 -5.02 26.35 0.64
CA THR A 52 -3.62 26.78 0.59
C THR A 52 -2.67 25.59 0.41
N THR A 53 -1.48 25.86 -0.13
CA THR A 53 -0.41 24.84 -0.28
C THR A 53 -0.07 24.21 1.07
N LYS A 54 -0.07 25.01 2.14
CA LYS A 54 0.17 24.50 3.50
C LYS A 54 -0.92 23.53 3.96
N GLN A 55 -2.20 23.90 3.82
CA GLN A 55 -3.33 23.02 4.21
C GLN A 55 -3.29 21.70 3.46
N TYR A 56 -2.98 21.74 2.16
CA TYR A 56 -2.88 20.54 1.33
C TYR A 56 -1.68 19.68 1.75
N ALA A 57 -0.50 20.29 1.97
CA ALA A 57 0.68 19.56 2.42
C ALA A 57 0.51 18.95 3.82
N ASP A 58 -0.09 19.68 4.77
CA ASP A 58 -0.38 19.18 6.11
C ASP A 58 -1.33 17.96 6.05
N ARG A 59 -2.35 17.99 5.18
CA ARG A 59 -3.29 16.88 5.00
C ARG A 59 -2.60 15.67 4.37
N ILE A 60 -1.70 15.87 3.40
CA ILE A 60 -0.89 14.79 2.82
C ILE A 60 -0.03 14.14 3.90
N ALA A 61 0.68 14.93 4.70
CA ALA A 61 1.53 14.42 5.77
C ALA A 61 0.75 13.59 6.80
N GLN A 62 -0.49 14.02 7.16
CA GLN A 62 -1.37 13.25 8.04
C GLN A 62 -1.75 11.89 7.44
N TRP A 63 -2.09 11.85 6.14
CA TRP A 63 -2.42 10.61 5.45
C TRP A 63 -1.21 9.69 5.27
N GLU A 64 -0.03 10.23 4.94
CA GLU A 64 1.21 9.44 4.86
C GLU A 64 1.54 8.81 6.21
N HIS A 65 1.40 9.58 7.29
CA HIS A 65 1.63 9.07 8.64
C HIS A 65 0.63 7.97 9.00
N PHE A 66 -0.66 8.17 8.71
CA PHE A 66 -1.69 7.17 8.93
C PHE A 66 -1.42 5.89 8.11
N GLN A 67 -1.05 6.03 6.83
CA GLN A 67 -0.74 4.90 5.96
C GLN A 67 0.46 4.08 6.45
N LYS A 68 1.50 4.74 6.96
CA LYS A 68 2.65 4.05 7.58
C LYS A 68 2.23 3.20 8.77
N ILE A 69 1.34 3.71 9.60
CA ILE A 69 0.79 2.97 10.74
C ILE A 69 -0.04 1.77 10.27
N MET A 70 -0.92 1.97 9.28
CA MET A 70 -1.79 0.91 8.74
C MET A 70 -1.00 -0.22 8.08
N SER A 71 0.10 0.12 7.39
CA SER A 71 0.95 -0.86 6.69
C SER A 71 2.06 -1.46 7.56
N GLY A 72 2.34 -0.87 8.73
CA GLY A 72 3.49 -1.24 9.58
C GLY A 72 4.85 -0.86 8.97
N GLN A 73 4.87 0.01 7.95
CA GLN A 73 6.08 0.43 7.25
C GLN A 73 6.59 1.77 7.77
N ASN A 74 7.91 1.93 7.84
CA ASN A 74 8.54 3.20 8.23
C ASN A 74 8.64 4.21 7.07
N SER A 75 8.59 3.73 5.83
CA SER A 75 8.66 4.55 4.62
C SER A 75 7.61 4.11 3.60
N LEU A 76 7.14 5.04 2.80
CA LEU A 76 6.28 4.80 1.65
C LEU A 76 7.10 4.95 0.38
N ASP A 77 6.80 4.16 -0.63
CA ASP A 77 7.39 4.33 -1.95
C ASP A 77 6.80 5.55 -2.69
N GLU A 78 7.41 5.91 -3.80
CA GLU A 78 6.99 7.07 -4.59
C GLU A 78 5.56 6.91 -5.12
N ASN A 79 5.18 5.72 -5.56
CA ASN A 79 3.84 5.45 -6.08
C ASN A 79 2.78 5.59 -4.99
N ALA A 80 3.02 5.05 -3.80
CA ALA A 80 2.12 5.21 -2.66
C ALA A 80 1.97 6.69 -2.27
N THR A 81 3.07 7.46 -2.27
CA THR A 81 3.05 8.91 -1.99
C THR A 81 2.22 9.66 -3.04
N LEU A 82 2.36 9.35 -4.32
CA LEU A 82 1.57 9.95 -5.40
C LEU A 82 0.09 9.62 -5.27
N GLN A 83 -0.25 8.36 -4.98
CA GLN A 83 -1.63 7.93 -4.74
C GLN A 83 -2.27 8.66 -3.55
N ILE A 84 -1.53 8.83 -2.46
CA ILE A 84 -2.00 9.59 -1.29
C ILE A 84 -2.28 11.05 -1.67
N ARG A 85 -1.42 11.71 -2.44
CA ARG A 85 -1.65 13.08 -2.89
C ARG A 85 -2.93 13.23 -3.70
N GLU A 86 -3.16 12.35 -4.65
CA GLU A 86 -4.39 12.37 -5.45
C GLU A 86 -5.62 12.07 -4.58
N MET A 87 -5.56 11.06 -3.73
CA MET A 87 -6.65 10.72 -2.80
C MET A 87 -6.98 11.91 -1.88
N VAL A 88 -5.97 12.58 -1.32
CA VAL A 88 -6.15 13.76 -0.46
C VAL A 88 -6.80 14.90 -1.23
N TYR A 89 -6.38 15.14 -2.47
CA TYR A 89 -7.02 16.14 -3.33
C TYR A 89 -8.51 15.86 -3.51
N GLN A 90 -8.86 14.65 -3.94
CA GLN A 90 -10.25 14.24 -4.16
C GLN A 90 -11.07 14.31 -2.87
N GLN A 91 -10.49 13.87 -1.76
CA GLN A 91 -11.16 13.92 -0.46
C GLN A 91 -11.41 15.36 0.00
N MET A 92 -10.43 16.26 -0.10
CA MET A 92 -10.62 17.67 0.28
C MET A 92 -11.67 18.36 -0.59
N VAL A 93 -11.70 18.06 -1.89
CA VAL A 93 -12.76 18.56 -2.80
C VAL A 93 -14.13 18.08 -2.32
N LYS A 94 -14.25 16.78 -2.02
CA LYS A 94 -15.50 16.16 -1.54
C LYS A 94 -15.94 16.74 -0.19
N GLU A 95 -15.02 16.89 0.77
CA GLU A 95 -15.27 17.46 2.10
C GLU A 95 -15.82 18.89 2.00
N ILE A 96 -15.18 19.76 1.19
CA ILE A 96 -15.61 21.15 1.01
C ILE A 96 -17.01 21.24 0.41
N ILE A 97 -17.32 20.43 -0.60
CA ILE A 97 -18.64 20.38 -1.23
C ILE A 97 -19.68 19.87 -0.23
N LEU A 98 -19.36 18.78 0.48
CA LEU A 98 -20.25 18.18 1.45
C LEU A 98 -20.55 19.11 2.62
N ASP A 99 -19.53 19.79 3.16
CA ASP A 99 -19.72 20.77 4.25
C ASP A 99 -20.70 21.89 3.85
N LYS A 100 -20.57 22.42 2.62
CA LYS A 100 -21.50 23.44 2.12
C LYS A 100 -22.94 22.92 2.01
N GLN A 101 -23.11 21.71 1.48
CA GLN A 101 -24.42 21.10 1.35
C GLN A 101 -25.01 20.75 2.74
N ALA A 102 -24.18 20.26 3.65
CA ALA A 102 -24.57 19.93 5.00
C ALA A 102 -25.08 21.15 5.78
N VAL A 103 -24.38 22.29 5.65
CA VAL A 103 -24.81 23.55 6.27
C VAL A 103 -26.18 23.99 5.73
N GLN A 104 -26.40 23.89 4.42
CA GLN A 104 -27.68 24.27 3.80
C GLN A 104 -28.83 23.36 4.25
N LEU A 105 -28.55 22.07 4.48
CA LEU A 105 -29.54 21.09 4.93
C LEU A 105 -29.69 21.02 6.44
N GLY A 106 -28.89 21.75 7.20
CA GLY A 106 -28.86 21.68 8.67
C GLY A 106 -28.30 20.35 9.21
N LEU A 107 -27.50 19.65 8.39
CA LEU A 107 -26.84 18.40 8.81
C LEU A 107 -25.62 18.70 9.66
N ASN A 108 -25.49 17.95 10.74
CA ASN A 108 -24.36 18.05 11.65
C ASN A 108 -24.04 16.68 12.27
N VAL A 109 -22.80 16.48 12.66
CA VAL A 109 -22.36 15.35 13.50
C VAL A 109 -21.93 15.91 14.83
N THR A 110 -22.70 15.63 15.89
CA THR A 110 -22.45 16.17 17.23
C THR A 110 -21.32 15.43 17.93
N LYS A 111 -20.82 16.01 19.04
CA LYS A 111 -19.80 15.38 19.87
C LYS A 111 -20.33 14.11 20.53
N GLU A 112 -21.60 14.13 20.93
CA GLU A 112 -22.29 13.01 21.54
C GLU A 112 -22.41 11.85 20.54
N GLU A 113 -22.74 12.14 19.29
CA GLU A 113 -22.80 11.15 18.21
C GLU A 113 -21.42 10.56 17.92
N LEU A 114 -20.39 11.39 17.82
CA LEU A 114 -19.00 10.90 17.66
C LEU A 114 -18.57 10.02 18.85
N ASN A 115 -18.94 10.40 20.06
CA ASN A 115 -18.65 9.59 21.24
C ASN A 115 -19.40 8.24 21.19
N ASP A 116 -20.64 8.21 20.73
CA ASP A 116 -21.39 6.96 20.56
C ASP A 116 -20.77 6.05 19.49
N MET A 117 -20.22 6.62 18.42
CA MET A 117 -19.46 5.88 17.39
C MET A 117 -18.16 5.26 17.93
N VAL A 118 -17.63 5.71 19.06
CA VAL A 118 -16.43 5.19 19.71
C VAL A 118 -16.78 4.23 20.85
N THR A 119 -17.66 4.66 21.75
CA THR A 119 -17.96 3.97 23.02
C THR A 119 -19.28 3.23 22.99
N GLY A 120 -20.18 3.56 22.08
CA GLY A 120 -21.52 2.98 21.96
C GLY A 120 -21.53 1.52 21.48
N PRO A 121 -22.72 0.93 21.32
CA PRO A 121 -22.86 -0.46 20.88
C PRO A 121 -22.39 -0.68 19.43
N ASN A 122 -22.54 0.33 18.58
CA ASN A 122 -22.18 0.28 17.15
C ASN A 122 -20.92 1.13 16.91
N VAL A 123 -19.77 0.54 17.19
CA VAL A 123 -18.46 1.19 16.95
C VAL A 123 -18.25 1.45 15.46
N ALA A 124 -17.70 2.62 15.12
CA ALA A 124 -17.46 3.00 13.72
C ALA A 124 -16.60 1.96 12.98
N PRO A 125 -16.99 1.55 11.75
CA PRO A 125 -16.30 0.50 10.99
C PRO A 125 -14.80 0.75 10.79
N ILE A 126 -14.39 2.02 10.67
CA ILE A 126 -12.98 2.38 10.52
C ILE A 126 -12.14 1.91 11.71
N LEU A 127 -12.67 1.94 12.93
CA LEU A 127 -11.95 1.52 14.14
C LEU A 127 -11.65 0.02 14.16
N HIS A 128 -12.44 -0.80 13.44
CA HIS A 128 -12.23 -2.23 13.29
C HIS A 128 -11.04 -2.58 12.36
N GLN A 129 -10.52 -1.59 11.64
CA GLN A 129 -9.43 -1.78 10.68
C GLN A 129 -8.09 -1.25 11.20
N ILE A 130 -8.10 -0.48 12.29
CA ILE A 130 -6.89 0.14 12.83
C ILE A 130 -6.08 -0.89 13.62
N PRO A 131 -4.80 -1.15 13.27
CA PRO A 131 -3.98 -2.18 13.90
C PRO A 131 -3.90 -2.08 15.43
N PHE A 132 -3.96 -0.88 16.00
CA PHE A 132 -3.95 -0.66 17.45
C PHE A 132 -5.16 -1.26 18.18
N PHE A 133 -6.26 -1.48 17.48
CA PHE A 133 -7.55 -1.93 18.03
C PHE A 133 -7.93 -3.34 17.56
N VAL A 134 -7.02 -3.99 16.84
CA VAL A 134 -7.23 -5.33 16.30
C VAL A 134 -6.25 -6.29 16.97
N ASN A 135 -6.76 -7.42 17.42
CA ASN A 135 -5.91 -8.47 17.95
C ASN A 135 -5.04 -9.06 16.81
N PRO A 136 -3.72 -9.00 16.91
CA PRO A 136 -2.83 -9.45 15.83
C PRO A 136 -2.91 -10.97 15.57
N GLN A 137 -3.44 -11.76 16.51
CA GLN A 137 -3.55 -13.20 16.38
C GLN A 137 -4.88 -13.64 15.77
N THR A 138 -5.98 -12.93 16.10
CA THR A 138 -7.32 -13.30 15.65
C THR A 138 -7.85 -12.42 14.51
N GLY A 139 -7.23 -11.28 14.26
CA GLY A 139 -7.70 -10.27 13.31
C GLY A 139 -9.01 -9.59 13.73
N GLN A 140 -9.46 -9.79 14.98
CA GLN A 140 -10.72 -9.25 15.48
C GLN A 140 -10.51 -7.95 16.25
N PHE A 141 -11.49 -7.06 16.14
CA PHE A 141 -11.52 -5.81 16.89
C PHE A 141 -11.63 -6.08 18.41
N GLU A 142 -10.79 -5.42 19.19
CA GLU A 142 -10.75 -5.47 20.64
C GLU A 142 -11.17 -4.14 21.27
N ARG A 143 -12.38 -4.10 21.80
CA ARG A 143 -12.90 -2.92 22.51
C ARG A 143 -12.00 -2.54 23.71
N ALA A 144 -11.40 -3.50 24.37
CA ALA A 144 -10.49 -3.26 25.49
C ALA A 144 -9.25 -2.44 25.05
N ALA A 145 -8.67 -2.78 23.90
CA ALA A 145 -7.54 -2.05 23.33
C ALA A 145 -7.90 -0.60 22.96
N LEU A 146 -9.09 -0.39 22.37
CA LEU A 146 -9.60 0.96 22.11
C LEU A 146 -9.77 1.76 23.41
N ASN A 147 -10.39 1.18 24.42
CA ASN A 147 -10.60 1.85 25.70
C ASN A 147 -9.27 2.21 26.38
N GLN A 148 -8.30 1.31 26.35
CA GLN A 148 -6.95 1.57 26.87
C GLN A 148 -6.24 2.69 26.10
N PHE A 149 -6.38 2.70 24.78
CA PHE A 149 -5.82 3.77 23.94
C PHE A 149 -6.44 5.12 24.31
N ILE A 150 -7.77 5.22 24.41
CA ILE A 150 -8.50 6.44 24.82
C ILE A 150 -8.04 6.89 26.21
N GLN A 151 -7.90 5.98 27.15
CA GLN A 151 -7.40 6.28 28.49
C GLN A 151 -5.96 6.85 28.44
N THR A 152 -5.09 6.26 27.63
CA THR A 152 -3.70 6.73 27.47
C THR A 152 -3.63 8.14 26.91
N ILE A 153 -4.39 8.47 25.88
CA ILE A 153 -4.38 9.81 25.29
C ILE A 153 -5.08 10.88 26.14
N SER A 154 -5.94 10.44 27.08
CA SER A 154 -6.68 11.34 27.98
C SER A 154 -5.93 11.66 29.28
N GLN A 155 -4.84 10.96 29.57
CA GLN A 155 -4.07 11.19 30.80
C GLN A 155 -3.34 12.53 30.79
N ASP A 156 -3.12 13.09 31.98
CA ASP A 156 -2.25 14.27 32.15
C ASP A 156 -0.79 13.85 31.96
N ASP A 157 -0.15 14.45 30.97
CA ASP A 157 1.23 14.16 30.57
C ASP A 157 2.25 15.22 31.02
N THR A 158 1.81 16.24 31.79
CA THR A 158 2.67 17.37 32.23
C THR A 158 3.90 16.93 33.03
N ASN A 159 3.78 15.84 33.81
CA ASN A 159 4.85 15.35 34.67
C ASN A 159 5.62 14.16 34.07
N LEU A 160 5.34 13.77 32.83
CA LEU A 160 6.00 12.64 32.19
C LEU A 160 7.34 13.05 31.52
N PRO A 161 8.28 12.12 31.34
CA PRO A 161 9.49 12.34 30.54
C PRO A 161 9.16 12.77 29.11
N GLU A 162 10.05 13.55 28.49
CA GLU A 162 9.84 14.15 27.18
C GLU A 162 9.51 13.13 26.07
N ASN A 163 10.19 11.98 26.08
CA ASN A 163 9.93 10.89 25.12
C ASN A 163 8.51 10.31 25.27
N GLN A 164 8.00 10.16 26.50
CA GLN A 164 6.64 9.66 26.74
C GLN A 164 5.59 10.72 26.35
N ARG A 165 5.86 12.00 26.63
CA ARG A 165 4.99 13.10 26.19
C ARG A 165 4.89 13.16 24.68
N ALA A 166 6.02 13.02 23.97
CA ALA A 166 6.03 13.01 22.50
C ALA A 166 5.21 11.84 21.92
N GLU A 167 5.29 10.66 22.53
CA GLU A 167 4.50 9.51 22.12
C GLU A 167 3.00 9.73 22.33
N ILE A 168 2.59 10.25 23.49
CA ILE A 168 1.18 10.56 23.77
C ILE A 168 0.66 11.63 22.81
N GLN A 169 1.46 12.65 22.52
CA GLN A 169 1.11 13.70 21.56
C GLN A 169 0.91 13.15 20.16
N ALA A 170 1.81 12.30 19.67
CA ALA A 170 1.66 11.62 18.38
C ALA A 170 0.37 10.78 18.33
N ARG A 171 0.04 10.06 19.41
CA ARG A 171 -1.21 9.30 19.51
C ARG A 171 -2.44 10.21 19.50
N ARG A 172 -2.40 11.38 20.13
CA ARG A 172 -3.49 12.40 20.10
C ARG A 172 -3.70 12.96 18.70
N GLU A 173 -2.63 13.23 17.96
CA GLU A 173 -2.70 13.74 16.58
C GLU A 173 -3.36 12.71 15.65
N ILE A 174 -2.93 11.45 15.73
CA ILE A 174 -3.57 10.36 14.98
C ILE A 174 -5.03 10.19 15.37
N TRP A 175 -5.35 10.25 16.66
CA TRP A 175 -6.72 10.15 17.12
C TRP A 175 -7.60 11.27 16.59
N THR A 176 -7.11 12.50 16.60
CA THR A 176 -7.80 13.65 16.01
C THR A 176 -8.05 13.45 14.51
N PHE A 177 -7.08 12.91 13.80
CA PHE A 177 -7.22 12.57 12.39
C PHE A 177 -8.31 11.50 12.16
N ILE A 178 -8.32 10.42 12.95
CA ILE A 178 -9.33 9.36 12.90
C ILE A 178 -10.73 9.93 13.21
N GLN A 179 -10.85 10.77 14.25
CA GLN A 179 -12.12 11.40 14.59
C GLN A 179 -12.67 12.28 13.45
N ASN A 180 -11.80 13.01 12.76
CA ASN A 180 -12.19 13.79 11.58
C ASN A 180 -12.68 12.88 10.44
N MET A 181 -11.99 11.79 10.17
CA MET A 181 -12.44 10.80 9.18
C MET A 181 -13.82 10.24 9.53
N MET A 182 -14.04 9.84 10.78
CA MET A 182 -15.32 9.35 11.27
C MET A 182 -16.42 10.40 11.10
N LYS A 183 -16.14 11.65 11.46
CA LYS A 183 -17.08 12.77 11.31
C LYS A 183 -17.51 12.96 9.85
N TYR A 184 -16.57 12.99 8.92
CA TYR A 184 -16.88 13.19 7.50
C TYR A 184 -17.60 11.98 6.91
N GLN A 185 -17.18 10.76 7.25
CA GLN A 185 -17.89 9.56 6.84
C GLN A 185 -19.35 9.58 7.33
N ARG A 186 -19.57 9.94 8.58
CA ARG A 186 -20.92 10.02 9.15
C ARG A 186 -21.78 11.12 8.51
N LEU A 187 -21.16 12.25 8.20
CA LEU A 187 -21.85 13.34 7.50
C LEU A 187 -22.27 12.91 6.09
N GLU A 188 -21.38 12.20 5.38
CA GLU A 188 -21.67 11.62 4.07
C GLU A 188 -22.81 10.59 4.12
N GLU A 189 -22.80 9.70 5.14
CA GLU A 189 -23.90 8.76 5.36
C GLU A 189 -25.24 9.46 5.55
N LYS A 190 -25.28 10.53 6.38
CA LYS A 190 -26.49 11.33 6.60
C LYS A 190 -26.97 11.99 5.31
N TYR A 191 -26.05 12.59 4.55
CA TYR A 191 -26.37 13.21 3.27
C TYR A 191 -26.91 12.18 2.27
N SER A 192 -26.23 11.06 2.13
CA SER A 192 -26.64 9.96 1.25
C SER A 192 -28.00 9.37 1.65
N ALA A 193 -28.26 9.25 2.95
CA ALA A 193 -29.53 8.77 3.44
C ALA A 193 -30.71 9.71 3.09
N ILE A 194 -30.48 11.03 3.14
CA ILE A 194 -31.47 12.01 2.69
C ILE A 194 -31.73 11.87 1.19
N VAL A 195 -30.67 11.82 0.37
CA VAL A 195 -30.80 11.67 -1.08
C VAL A 195 -31.49 10.37 -1.45
N ALA A 196 -31.10 9.26 -0.83
CA ALA A 196 -31.76 7.95 -1.03
C ALA A 196 -33.20 7.95 -0.55
N GLY A 197 -33.51 8.66 0.55
CA GLY A 197 -34.84 8.78 1.12
C GLY A 197 -35.85 9.56 0.26
N ILE A 198 -35.38 10.31 -0.74
CA ILE A 198 -36.26 11.00 -1.71
C ILE A 198 -36.90 9.99 -2.67
N VAL A 199 -36.21 8.87 -2.95
CA VAL A 199 -36.71 7.83 -3.86
C VAL A 199 -37.48 6.79 -3.03
N ILE A 200 -38.74 7.09 -2.74
CA ILE A 200 -39.63 6.16 -2.03
C ILE A 200 -40.54 5.51 -3.08
N PRO A 201 -40.43 4.19 -3.29
CA PRO A 201 -41.33 3.49 -4.19
C PRO A 201 -42.78 3.55 -3.65
N THR A 202 -43.72 3.85 -4.51
CA THR A 202 -45.13 3.82 -4.18
C THR A 202 -45.61 2.37 -3.93
N ALA A 203 -46.69 2.19 -3.20
CA ALA A 203 -47.28 0.86 -3.00
C ALA A 203 -47.63 0.18 -4.34
N THR A 204 -48.01 0.97 -5.34
CA THR A 204 -48.32 0.48 -6.69
C THR A 204 -47.07 -0.02 -7.43
N GLU A 205 -45.98 0.72 -7.36
CA GLU A 205 -44.68 0.32 -7.95
C GLU A 205 -44.13 -0.93 -7.25
N ALA A 206 -44.15 -0.97 -5.94
CA ALA A 206 -43.74 -2.13 -5.16
C ALA A 206 -44.56 -3.38 -5.51
N LYS A 207 -45.88 -3.23 -5.68
CA LYS A 207 -46.78 -4.31 -6.11
C LYS A 207 -46.45 -4.75 -7.54
N SER A 208 -46.30 -3.81 -8.47
CA SER A 208 -45.93 -4.12 -9.86
C SER A 208 -44.61 -4.88 -9.92
N ALA A 209 -43.55 -4.40 -9.24
CA ALA A 209 -42.28 -5.07 -9.17
C ALA A 209 -42.37 -6.49 -8.57
N PHE A 210 -43.21 -6.68 -7.57
CA PHE A 210 -43.47 -8.00 -6.98
C PHE A 210 -44.19 -8.92 -7.97
N ASP A 211 -45.24 -8.46 -8.64
CA ASP A 211 -46.00 -9.23 -9.61
C ASP A 211 -45.09 -9.57 -10.85
N ASP A 212 -44.28 -8.61 -11.32
CA ASP A 212 -43.30 -8.80 -12.41
C ASP A 212 -42.24 -9.85 -12.04
N SER A 213 -41.76 -9.83 -10.78
CA SER A 213 -40.76 -10.81 -10.28
C SER A 213 -41.27 -12.25 -10.26
N LYS A 214 -42.58 -12.44 -10.19
CA LYS A 214 -43.25 -13.74 -10.23
C LYS A 214 -43.70 -14.16 -11.61
N THR A 215 -43.71 -13.23 -12.56
CA THR A 215 -44.11 -13.51 -13.94
C THR A 215 -42.96 -14.17 -14.68
N GLN A 216 -43.18 -15.37 -15.15
CA GLN A 216 -42.20 -16.10 -15.99
C GLN A 216 -42.77 -16.26 -17.40
N ALA A 217 -41.96 -15.96 -18.40
CA ALA A 217 -42.28 -16.17 -19.78
C ALA A 217 -41.29 -17.14 -20.44
N SER A 218 -41.80 -18.08 -21.21
CA SER A 218 -40.99 -18.93 -22.08
C SER A 218 -40.90 -18.29 -23.45
N ILE A 219 -39.69 -17.95 -23.88
CA ILE A 219 -39.47 -17.28 -25.17
C ILE A 219 -38.58 -18.14 -26.08
N SER A 220 -38.86 -18.11 -27.35
CA SER A 220 -37.95 -18.57 -28.40
C SER A 220 -37.44 -17.37 -29.17
N TYR A 221 -36.16 -17.31 -29.43
CA TYR A 221 -35.57 -16.16 -30.13
C TYR A 221 -34.50 -16.58 -31.13
N VAL A 222 -34.35 -15.76 -32.15
CA VAL A 222 -33.28 -15.88 -33.15
C VAL A 222 -32.37 -14.66 -32.98
N VAL A 223 -31.08 -14.89 -32.91
CA VAL A 223 -30.08 -13.81 -32.78
C VAL A 223 -29.36 -13.64 -34.11
N GLN A 224 -29.46 -12.45 -34.70
CA GLN A 224 -28.60 -12.01 -35.78
C GLN A 224 -27.70 -10.88 -35.25
N LYS A 225 -26.41 -11.09 -35.29
CA LYS A 225 -25.45 -10.06 -34.85
C LYS A 225 -25.36 -8.97 -35.90
N TYR A 226 -25.34 -7.70 -35.52
CA TYR A 226 -25.12 -6.58 -36.45
C TYR A 226 -23.80 -6.72 -37.20
N THR A 227 -22.76 -7.30 -36.58
CA THR A 227 -21.47 -7.58 -37.22
C THR A 227 -21.52 -8.61 -38.36
N SER A 228 -22.65 -9.32 -38.55
CA SER A 228 -22.86 -10.22 -39.68
C SER A 228 -23.33 -9.49 -40.96
N ILE A 229 -23.67 -8.21 -40.83
CA ILE A 229 -24.08 -7.36 -41.98
C ILE A 229 -22.81 -6.66 -42.46
N ALA A 230 -22.50 -6.81 -43.74
CA ALA A 230 -21.31 -6.17 -44.31
C ALA A 230 -21.44 -4.65 -44.31
N ASP A 231 -20.42 -3.94 -43.92
CA ASP A 231 -20.38 -2.46 -43.84
C ASP A 231 -20.73 -1.82 -45.20
N SER A 232 -20.39 -2.48 -46.30
CA SER A 232 -20.72 -2.02 -47.66
C SER A 232 -22.22 -1.97 -47.96
N LEU A 233 -23.05 -2.72 -47.23
CA LEU A 233 -24.50 -2.66 -47.33
C LEU A 233 -25.06 -1.51 -46.50
N VAL A 234 -24.52 -1.29 -45.32
CA VAL A 234 -24.96 -0.23 -44.40
C VAL A 234 -24.55 1.15 -44.91
N ALA A 235 -23.34 1.29 -45.47
CA ALA A 235 -22.80 2.56 -45.95
C ALA A 235 -23.60 3.19 -47.07
N LYS A 236 -24.46 2.43 -47.76
CA LYS A 236 -25.34 2.96 -48.82
C LYS A 236 -26.60 3.64 -48.29
N ASP A 237 -27.03 3.24 -47.08
CA ASP A 237 -28.31 3.65 -46.51
C ASP A 237 -28.17 4.71 -45.43
N VAL A 238 -26.95 4.92 -44.92
CA VAL A 238 -26.64 5.91 -43.87
C VAL A 238 -25.88 7.08 -44.46
N THR A 239 -26.48 8.26 -44.42
CA THR A 239 -25.84 9.49 -44.88
C THR A 239 -25.21 10.28 -43.77
N ASP A 240 -24.24 11.17 -44.08
CA ASP A 240 -23.65 12.10 -43.10
C ASP A 240 -24.71 12.98 -42.41
N LYS A 241 -25.83 13.23 -43.09
CA LYS A 241 -26.97 13.96 -42.53
C LYS A 241 -27.65 13.16 -41.41
N ASP A 242 -27.80 11.84 -41.61
CA ASP A 242 -28.41 10.96 -40.59
C ASP A 242 -27.51 10.80 -39.40
N ILE A 243 -26.19 10.65 -39.63
CA ILE A 243 -25.16 10.61 -38.56
C ILE A 243 -25.19 11.91 -37.77
N LYS A 244 -25.23 13.07 -38.44
CA LYS A 244 -25.29 14.36 -37.78
C LYS A 244 -26.58 14.55 -36.97
N ALA A 245 -27.71 14.16 -37.52
CA ALA A 245 -29.01 14.25 -36.83
C ALA A 245 -29.01 13.39 -35.55
N LEU A 246 -28.49 12.18 -35.63
CA LEU A 246 -28.36 11.30 -34.46
C LEU A 246 -27.36 11.85 -33.42
N TYR A 247 -26.23 12.39 -33.88
CA TYR A 247 -25.26 13.07 -33.01
C TYR A 247 -25.89 14.26 -32.28
N ASP A 248 -26.61 15.13 -33.01
CA ASP A 248 -27.26 16.30 -32.42
C ASP A 248 -28.32 15.91 -31.39
N GLN A 249 -29.04 14.81 -31.61
CA GLN A 249 -29.98 14.23 -30.65
C GLN A 249 -29.32 13.69 -29.40
N ARG A 250 -28.14 13.07 -29.54
CA ARG A 250 -27.40 12.38 -28.46
C ARG A 250 -26.17 13.15 -27.96
N LYS A 251 -26.01 14.38 -28.36
CA LYS A 251 -24.80 15.17 -28.14
C LYS A 251 -24.39 15.27 -26.65
N ASN A 252 -25.36 15.25 -25.73
CA ASN A 252 -25.10 15.26 -24.31
C ASN A 252 -24.37 13.99 -23.82
N ASN A 253 -24.51 12.86 -24.52
CA ASN A 253 -23.82 11.61 -24.19
C ASN A 253 -22.33 11.65 -24.59
N PHE A 254 -21.96 12.62 -25.44
CA PHE A 254 -20.59 12.82 -25.91
C PHE A 254 -19.90 14.03 -25.26
N LYS A 255 -20.58 14.67 -24.30
CA LYS A 255 -19.99 15.78 -23.56
C LYS A 255 -18.93 15.26 -22.60
N LEU A 256 -17.70 15.74 -22.76
CA LEU A 256 -16.62 15.45 -21.85
C LEU A 256 -16.73 16.36 -20.62
N GLU A 257 -16.56 15.80 -19.44
CA GLU A 257 -16.56 16.54 -18.17
C GLU A 257 -15.20 17.20 -17.90
N SER A 258 -14.14 16.65 -18.49
CA SER A 258 -12.77 17.17 -18.38
C SER A 258 -12.09 17.18 -19.74
N GLU A 259 -11.01 17.94 -19.83
CA GLU A 259 -10.14 17.95 -20.99
C GLU A 259 -9.43 16.60 -21.12
N LEU A 260 -9.40 16.04 -22.33
CA LEU A 260 -8.69 14.81 -22.63
C LEU A 260 -7.63 15.06 -23.71
N ARG A 261 -6.56 14.28 -23.67
CA ARG A 261 -5.56 14.24 -24.74
C ARG A 261 -5.50 12.85 -25.35
N LYS A 262 -5.28 12.79 -26.66
CA LYS A 262 -4.87 11.57 -27.35
C LYS A 262 -3.37 11.66 -27.60
N ILE A 263 -2.65 10.71 -27.07
CA ILE A 263 -1.20 10.63 -27.25
C ILE A 263 -0.80 9.29 -27.87
N SER A 264 0.34 9.28 -28.54
CA SER A 264 0.99 8.06 -29.00
C SER A 264 2.33 7.94 -28.28
N TYR A 265 2.67 6.76 -27.84
CA TYR A 265 3.92 6.52 -27.12
C TYR A 265 4.44 5.11 -27.38
N PHE A 266 5.71 4.89 -27.12
CA PHE A 266 6.28 3.55 -26.95
C PHE A 266 6.99 3.46 -25.61
N VAL A 267 7.21 2.24 -25.15
CA VAL A 267 7.97 1.95 -23.93
C VAL A 267 9.24 1.23 -24.34
N LYS A 268 10.37 1.67 -23.81
CA LYS A 268 11.66 1.00 -23.96
C LYS A 268 12.09 0.51 -22.59
N ASP A 269 12.07 -0.79 -22.40
CA ASP A 269 12.58 -1.39 -21.18
C ASP A 269 14.10 -1.28 -21.13
N VAL A 270 14.64 -0.88 -19.99
CA VAL A 270 16.06 -0.91 -19.72
C VAL A 270 16.39 -2.24 -19.07
N VAL A 271 17.06 -3.09 -19.82
CA VAL A 271 17.48 -4.43 -19.36
C VAL A 271 18.99 -4.46 -19.15
N PRO A 272 19.51 -5.30 -18.24
CA PRO A 272 20.94 -5.45 -18.06
C PRO A 272 21.66 -5.82 -19.37
N SER A 273 22.79 -5.20 -19.61
CA SER A 273 23.65 -5.46 -20.76
C SER A 273 24.55 -6.70 -20.53
N ASP A 274 25.15 -7.21 -21.59
CA ASP A 274 26.12 -8.32 -21.48
C ASP A 274 27.30 -7.95 -20.55
N GLU A 275 27.69 -6.67 -20.48
CA GLU A 275 28.71 -6.20 -19.55
C GLU A 275 28.24 -6.26 -18.10
N ASP A 276 26.96 -5.96 -17.83
CA ASP A 276 26.36 -6.08 -16.50
C ASP A 276 26.35 -7.54 -16.04
N TYR A 277 25.98 -8.45 -16.94
CA TYR A 277 26.05 -9.91 -16.67
C TYR A 277 27.49 -10.36 -16.42
N ALA A 278 28.45 -9.94 -17.23
CA ALA A 278 29.85 -10.32 -17.05
C ALA A 278 30.46 -9.79 -15.75
N ALA A 279 30.01 -8.62 -15.28
CA ALA A 279 30.44 -8.06 -14.00
C ALA A 279 29.99 -8.94 -12.82
N VAL A 280 28.71 -9.33 -12.79
CA VAL A 280 28.15 -10.19 -11.72
C VAL A 280 28.73 -11.60 -11.81
N GLU A 281 28.91 -12.14 -13.02
CA GLU A 281 29.56 -13.43 -13.23
C GLU A 281 30.98 -13.47 -12.66
N LYS A 282 31.75 -12.42 -12.91
CA LYS A 282 33.10 -12.29 -12.33
C LYS A 282 33.06 -12.23 -10.80
N GLU A 283 32.11 -11.51 -10.23
CA GLU A 283 31.96 -11.37 -8.79
C GLU A 283 31.57 -12.70 -8.13
N ILE A 284 30.56 -13.38 -8.64
CA ILE A 284 30.12 -14.66 -8.07
C ILE A 284 31.20 -15.75 -8.22
N ASN A 285 31.96 -15.76 -9.33
CA ASN A 285 33.09 -16.66 -9.50
C ASN A 285 34.22 -16.37 -8.50
N ALA A 286 34.45 -15.10 -8.12
CA ALA A 286 35.49 -14.72 -7.16
C ALA A 286 35.19 -15.23 -5.72
N ILE A 287 33.92 -15.51 -5.42
CA ILE A 287 33.53 -16.04 -4.11
C ILE A 287 33.31 -17.56 -4.11
N HIS A 288 33.28 -18.21 -5.28
CA HIS A 288 33.03 -19.64 -5.44
C HIS A 288 33.92 -20.50 -4.54
N ASP A 289 35.25 -20.32 -4.60
CA ASP A 289 36.19 -21.15 -3.85
C ASP A 289 36.03 -20.94 -2.32
N LYS A 290 35.72 -19.73 -1.89
CA LYS A 290 35.40 -19.45 -0.48
C LYS A 290 34.12 -20.15 -0.06
N PHE A 291 33.11 -20.15 -0.94
CA PHE A 291 31.83 -20.83 -0.66
C PHE A 291 31.97 -22.35 -0.60
N VAL A 292 32.83 -22.93 -1.44
CA VAL A 292 33.18 -24.36 -1.39
C VAL A 292 33.90 -24.69 -0.07
N ALA A 293 34.86 -23.88 0.34
CA ALA A 293 35.74 -24.15 1.48
C ALA A 293 35.11 -23.87 2.86
N THR A 294 34.08 -23.03 2.94
CA THR A 294 33.53 -22.58 4.24
C THR A 294 32.70 -23.67 4.93
N ASP A 295 32.88 -23.78 6.24
CA ASP A 295 32.03 -24.57 7.14
C ASP A 295 30.76 -23.80 7.56
N ASN A 296 30.75 -22.47 7.39
CA ASN A 296 29.61 -21.62 7.70
C ASN A 296 29.15 -20.83 6.47
N PRO A 297 28.43 -21.47 5.55
CA PRO A 297 28.00 -20.84 4.29
C PRO A 297 26.97 -19.73 4.52
N GLY A 298 26.29 -19.71 5.65
CA GLY A 298 25.30 -18.69 5.98
C GLY A 298 25.88 -17.26 6.04
N LEU A 299 27.14 -17.11 6.45
CA LEU A 299 27.82 -15.81 6.44
C LEU A 299 27.96 -15.25 5.03
N LEU A 300 28.39 -16.09 4.09
CA LEU A 300 28.55 -15.68 2.68
C LEU A 300 27.20 -15.43 2.00
N VAL A 301 26.19 -16.24 2.33
CA VAL A 301 24.81 -15.98 1.83
C VAL A 301 24.33 -14.60 2.29
N ASN A 302 24.48 -14.27 3.58
CA ASN A 302 24.04 -12.99 4.13
C ASN A 302 24.87 -11.78 3.62
N GLU A 303 26.10 -12.01 3.17
CA GLU A 303 27.00 -10.97 2.63
C GLU A 303 26.75 -10.69 1.15
N TYR A 304 26.49 -11.75 0.35
CA TYR A 304 26.48 -11.66 -1.13
C TYR A 304 25.11 -11.91 -1.76
N SER A 305 24.12 -12.36 -1.01
CA SER A 305 22.77 -12.63 -1.52
C SER A 305 21.76 -11.63 -0.99
N ASN A 306 20.76 -11.28 -1.80
CA ASN A 306 19.63 -10.47 -1.35
C ASN A 306 18.74 -11.22 -0.34
N ASN A 307 18.82 -12.55 -0.33
CA ASN A 307 18.07 -13.40 0.59
C ASN A 307 18.93 -13.75 1.81
N GLN A 308 18.35 -13.67 3.00
CA GLN A 308 19.05 -14.11 4.21
C GLN A 308 19.11 -15.63 4.27
N TYR A 309 20.22 -16.15 4.82
CA TYR A 309 20.35 -17.57 5.10
C TYR A 309 19.39 -18.00 6.22
N VAL A 310 18.66 -19.05 5.97
CA VAL A 310 17.78 -19.66 6.97
C VAL A 310 18.32 -21.04 7.30
N ASP A 311 18.73 -21.24 8.57
CA ASP A 311 19.24 -22.53 9.06
C ASP A 311 18.08 -23.49 9.40
N ALA A 312 17.36 -23.92 8.36
CA ALA A 312 16.21 -24.83 8.49
C ALA A 312 16.27 -25.93 7.39
N PHE A 313 15.75 -27.09 7.74
CA PHE A 313 15.57 -28.16 6.76
C PHE A 313 14.30 -27.94 5.94
N ILE A 314 14.42 -28.11 4.65
CA ILE A 314 13.32 -28.09 3.68
C ILE A 314 13.12 -29.48 3.06
N SER A 315 11.87 -29.82 2.75
CA SER A 315 11.57 -31.09 2.06
C SER A 315 12.16 -31.08 0.65
N VAL A 316 12.83 -32.14 0.27
CA VAL A 316 13.34 -32.33 -1.10
C VAL A 316 12.20 -32.27 -2.13
N ASN A 317 10.97 -32.60 -1.74
CA ASN A 317 9.80 -32.57 -2.63
C ASN A 317 9.33 -31.15 -2.97
N THR A 318 9.66 -30.16 -2.16
CA THR A 318 9.26 -28.74 -2.37
C THR A 318 10.30 -27.94 -3.16
N LEU A 319 11.47 -28.53 -3.44
CA LEU A 319 12.53 -27.86 -4.19
C LEU A 319 12.19 -27.77 -5.69
N PRO A 320 12.66 -26.70 -6.37
CA PRO A 320 12.70 -26.65 -7.84
C PRO A 320 13.41 -27.88 -8.44
N ALA A 321 13.06 -28.24 -9.66
CA ALA A 321 13.52 -29.49 -10.29
C ALA A 321 15.05 -29.67 -10.24
N ASP A 322 15.80 -28.64 -10.63
CA ASP A 322 17.26 -28.68 -10.69
C ASP A 322 17.89 -28.83 -9.30
N MET A 323 17.40 -28.09 -8.31
CA MET A 323 17.83 -28.23 -6.91
C MET A 323 17.42 -29.56 -6.30
N LYS A 324 16.28 -30.14 -6.72
CA LYS A 324 15.82 -31.45 -6.25
C LYS A 324 16.74 -32.56 -6.73
N GLU A 325 17.14 -32.54 -7.99
CA GLU A 325 18.09 -33.51 -8.55
C GLU A 325 19.44 -33.40 -7.82
N PHE A 326 19.95 -32.19 -7.66
CA PHE A 326 21.16 -31.94 -6.88
C PHE A 326 21.04 -32.45 -5.44
N ALA A 327 19.96 -32.08 -4.74
CA ALA A 327 19.73 -32.52 -3.36
C ALA A 327 19.68 -34.05 -3.19
N GLN A 328 19.29 -34.78 -4.23
CA GLN A 328 19.24 -36.25 -4.21
C GLN A 328 20.61 -36.89 -4.47
N THR A 329 21.44 -36.28 -5.32
CA THR A 329 22.68 -36.89 -5.84
C THR A 329 23.95 -36.37 -5.19
N ALA A 330 23.96 -35.08 -4.77
CA ALA A 330 25.14 -34.40 -4.22
C ALA A 330 25.60 -34.99 -2.86
N THR A 331 26.88 -34.84 -2.58
CA THR A 331 27.46 -35.07 -1.25
C THR A 331 27.35 -33.82 -0.39
N ILE A 332 27.30 -33.98 0.93
CA ILE A 332 27.32 -32.84 1.86
C ILE A 332 28.59 -32.03 1.63
N GLY A 333 28.46 -30.69 1.54
CA GLY A 333 29.52 -29.77 1.19
C GLY A 333 29.69 -29.49 -0.30
N GLN A 334 29.05 -30.26 -1.17
CA GLN A 334 29.10 -30.05 -2.63
C GLN A 334 28.37 -28.75 -3.02
N VAL A 335 28.93 -28.02 -3.98
CA VAL A 335 28.38 -26.78 -4.54
C VAL A 335 27.97 -27.04 -5.99
N ASN A 336 26.86 -26.47 -6.40
CA ASN A 336 26.43 -26.35 -7.79
C ASN A 336 26.43 -24.88 -8.22
N GLY A 337 26.76 -24.60 -9.47
CA GLY A 337 26.92 -23.25 -10.01
C GLY A 337 28.32 -22.69 -9.86
N PRO A 338 28.55 -21.40 -10.20
CA PRO A 338 27.53 -20.42 -10.56
C PRO A 338 26.84 -20.69 -11.90
N GLU A 339 25.55 -20.50 -11.94
CA GLU A 339 24.72 -20.62 -13.14
C GLU A 339 23.86 -19.38 -13.33
N ARG A 340 23.67 -18.98 -14.60
CA ARG A 340 22.77 -17.88 -14.93
C ARG A 340 21.31 -18.37 -14.83
N ASN A 341 20.51 -17.63 -14.09
CA ASN A 341 19.07 -17.87 -13.95
C ASN A 341 18.33 -16.56 -14.17
N GLU A 342 17.66 -16.42 -15.33
CA GLU A 342 16.97 -15.19 -15.76
C GLU A 342 17.86 -13.94 -15.61
N GLN A 343 17.55 -13.04 -14.68
CA GLN A 343 18.29 -11.83 -14.39
C GLN A 343 19.15 -11.95 -13.11
N SER A 344 19.66 -13.15 -12.84
CA SER A 344 20.53 -13.39 -11.68
C SER A 344 21.55 -14.47 -11.99
N TYR A 345 22.60 -14.52 -11.17
CA TYR A 345 23.46 -15.70 -11.05
C TYR A 345 23.18 -16.39 -9.73
N ILE A 346 23.11 -17.70 -9.75
CA ILE A 346 22.87 -18.53 -8.57
C ILE A 346 23.98 -19.55 -8.39
N MET A 347 24.33 -19.82 -7.14
CA MET A 347 25.06 -21.01 -6.73
C MET A 347 24.53 -21.49 -5.38
N TYR A 348 24.53 -22.80 -5.17
CA TYR A 348 24.00 -23.37 -3.94
C TYR A 348 24.83 -24.56 -3.45
N LYS A 349 24.90 -24.68 -2.12
CA LYS A 349 25.70 -25.69 -1.41
C LYS A 349 24.77 -26.58 -0.61
N LEU A 350 24.95 -27.90 -0.71
CA LEU A 350 24.29 -28.83 0.19
C LEU A 350 24.98 -28.80 1.55
N VAL A 351 24.32 -28.23 2.55
CA VAL A 351 24.90 -28.04 3.90
C VAL A 351 24.68 -29.30 4.74
N ASP A 352 23.48 -29.88 4.69
CA ASP A 352 23.14 -31.05 5.49
C ASP A 352 21.95 -31.78 4.90
N ARG A 353 21.74 -33.02 5.30
CA ARG A 353 20.55 -33.83 4.94
C ARG A 353 20.06 -34.68 6.09
N THR A 354 18.77 -34.85 6.18
CA THR A 354 18.13 -35.67 7.20
C THR A 354 16.85 -36.35 6.67
N SER A 355 16.32 -37.26 7.46
CA SER A 355 14.96 -37.75 7.28
C SER A 355 14.16 -37.44 8.53
N ALA A 356 13.20 -36.52 8.42
CA ALA A 356 12.40 -36.02 9.53
C ALA A 356 10.99 -35.67 9.06
N ALA A 357 10.09 -35.40 10.02
CA ALA A 357 8.74 -34.91 9.70
C ALA A 357 8.83 -33.66 8.85
N ASP A 358 7.99 -33.56 7.83
CA ASP A 358 7.90 -32.35 7.00
C ASP A 358 7.32 -31.17 7.79
N SER A 359 6.28 -31.43 8.57
CA SER A 359 5.62 -30.45 9.42
C SER A 359 5.19 -31.05 10.75
N VAL A 360 5.03 -30.17 11.72
CA VAL A 360 4.55 -30.46 13.08
C VAL A 360 3.30 -29.65 13.36
N LYS A 361 2.32 -30.25 14.04
CA LYS A 361 1.13 -29.53 14.51
C LYS A 361 1.36 -29.08 15.94
N LEU A 362 1.26 -27.78 16.16
CA LEU A 362 1.68 -27.14 17.41
C LEU A 362 0.50 -26.51 18.14
N GLN A 363 0.59 -26.53 19.46
CA GLN A 363 -0.17 -25.70 20.39
C GLN A 363 0.81 -24.91 21.24
N MET A 364 0.49 -23.66 21.58
CA MET A 364 1.38 -22.77 22.31
C MET A 364 0.62 -21.98 23.38
N ILE A 365 1.26 -21.77 24.53
CA ILE A 365 0.81 -20.88 25.60
C ILE A 365 1.95 -19.90 25.89
N PRO A 366 1.86 -18.63 25.44
CA PRO A 366 2.83 -17.60 25.78
C PRO A 366 2.66 -17.18 27.24
N LEU A 367 3.75 -17.00 27.94
CA LEU A 367 3.74 -16.35 29.25
C LEU A 367 3.64 -14.84 29.12
N PRO A 368 3.16 -14.11 30.15
CA PRO A 368 3.11 -12.66 30.14
C PRO A 368 4.45 -12.03 29.78
N GLN A 369 4.41 -10.93 29.03
CA GLN A 369 5.62 -10.18 28.70
C GLN A 369 6.17 -9.41 29.92
N GLY A 370 7.49 -9.15 29.93
CA GLY A 370 8.14 -8.35 30.98
C GLY A 370 8.45 -9.09 32.27
N LEU A 371 8.26 -10.40 32.31
CA LEU A 371 8.71 -11.22 33.43
C LEU A 371 10.23 -11.35 33.42
N ASP A 372 10.84 -11.28 34.60
CA ASP A 372 12.22 -11.67 34.73
C ASP A 372 12.40 -13.19 34.50
N GLN A 373 13.62 -13.60 34.14
CA GLN A 373 13.91 -14.98 33.74
C GLN A 373 13.59 -16.00 34.83
N ALA A 374 13.80 -15.68 36.10
CA ALA A 374 13.55 -16.59 37.20
C ALA A 374 12.06 -16.81 37.41
N THR A 375 11.27 -15.73 37.37
CA THR A 375 9.79 -15.77 37.45
C THR A 375 9.20 -16.50 36.25
N ALA A 376 9.65 -16.22 35.01
CA ALA A 376 9.19 -16.91 33.84
C ALA A 376 9.48 -18.43 33.89
N THR A 377 10.65 -18.81 34.34
CA THR A 377 11.02 -20.23 34.55
C THR A 377 10.10 -20.88 35.57
N HIS A 378 9.90 -20.26 36.73
CA HIS A 378 9.06 -20.81 37.79
C HIS A 378 7.60 -21.00 37.33
N ILE A 379 7.04 -20.03 36.63
CA ILE A 379 5.67 -20.13 36.08
C ILE A 379 5.62 -21.24 35.04
N SER A 380 6.56 -21.28 34.10
CA SER A 380 6.57 -22.31 33.06
C SER A 380 6.70 -23.73 33.64
N ASP A 381 7.55 -23.92 34.64
CA ASP A 381 7.72 -25.23 35.28
C ASP A 381 6.47 -25.64 36.06
N SER A 382 5.80 -24.69 36.70
CA SER A 382 4.51 -24.93 37.38
C SER A 382 3.44 -25.39 36.38
N LEU A 383 3.29 -24.69 35.25
CA LEU A 383 2.32 -25.05 34.19
C LEU A 383 2.68 -26.39 33.55
N LEU A 384 3.94 -26.67 33.29
CA LEU A 384 4.40 -27.97 32.79
C LEU A 384 4.03 -29.11 33.75
N ASN A 385 4.19 -28.89 35.08
CA ASN A 385 3.81 -29.88 36.06
C ASN A 385 2.30 -30.12 36.09
N VAL A 386 1.48 -29.08 35.95
CA VAL A 386 0.02 -29.18 35.87
C VAL A 386 -0.40 -30.00 34.61
N ILE A 387 0.26 -29.77 33.48
CA ILE A 387 -0.01 -30.52 32.25
C ILE A 387 0.44 -31.99 32.41
N LYS A 388 1.61 -32.22 32.94
CA LYS A 388 2.13 -33.59 33.26
C LYS A 388 1.26 -34.31 34.27
N GLY A 389 0.59 -33.57 35.15
CA GLY A 389 -0.39 -34.09 36.12
C GLY A 389 -1.74 -34.46 35.49
N GLY A 390 -1.90 -34.31 34.20
CA GLY A 390 -3.10 -34.74 33.43
C GLY A 390 -4.07 -33.63 33.07
N LYS A 391 -3.76 -32.36 33.35
CA LYS A 391 -4.59 -31.24 32.85
C LYS A 391 -4.47 -31.16 31.32
N ASP A 392 -5.61 -31.11 30.64
CA ASP A 392 -5.63 -30.95 29.17
C ASP A 392 -5.01 -29.62 28.75
N PHE A 393 -4.11 -29.66 27.77
CA PHE A 393 -3.40 -28.48 27.28
C PHE A 393 -4.33 -27.42 26.70
N SER A 394 -5.31 -27.84 25.90
CA SER A 394 -6.26 -26.93 25.26
C SER A 394 -7.18 -26.27 26.27
N ALA A 395 -7.60 -27.01 27.31
CA ALA A 395 -8.39 -26.45 28.39
C ALA A 395 -7.59 -25.40 29.18
N LEU A 396 -6.31 -25.70 29.48
CA LEU A 396 -5.42 -24.75 30.16
C LEU A 396 -5.12 -23.51 29.30
N ALA A 397 -4.89 -23.68 27.99
CA ALA A 397 -4.71 -22.58 27.08
C ALA A 397 -5.93 -21.65 27.01
N ASN A 398 -7.13 -22.21 26.94
CA ASN A 398 -8.38 -21.43 26.94
C ASN A 398 -8.64 -20.71 28.28
N GLU A 399 -8.19 -21.33 29.40
CA GLU A 399 -8.30 -20.73 30.75
C GLU A 399 -7.37 -19.51 30.88
N LEU A 400 -6.14 -19.62 30.40
CA LEU A 400 -5.13 -18.56 30.47
C LEU A 400 -5.32 -17.49 29.38
N MET A 401 -5.85 -17.88 28.22
CA MET A 401 -6.06 -17.03 27.06
C MET A 401 -7.45 -17.31 26.45
N PRO A 402 -8.50 -16.70 26.99
CA PRO A 402 -9.85 -16.86 26.46
C PRO A 402 -9.91 -16.50 24.96
N GLY A 403 -10.42 -17.42 24.13
CA GLY A 403 -10.49 -17.24 22.68
C GLY A 403 -9.30 -17.75 21.88
N SER A 404 -8.26 -18.32 22.52
CA SER A 404 -7.06 -18.87 21.84
C SER A 404 -7.31 -20.17 21.06
N ASN A 405 -8.54 -20.69 21.03
CA ASN A 405 -8.84 -21.98 20.41
C ASN A 405 -7.92 -23.12 20.90
N GLY A 406 -7.69 -23.18 22.23
CA GLY A 406 -6.81 -24.18 22.81
C GLY A 406 -5.32 -23.96 22.55
N GLY A 407 -4.92 -22.74 22.21
CA GLY A 407 -3.54 -22.40 21.85
C GLY A 407 -3.11 -22.97 20.50
N ASN A 408 -4.05 -23.31 19.62
CA ASN A 408 -3.76 -23.99 18.35
C ASN A 408 -3.05 -23.05 17.37
N ILE A 409 -1.83 -23.42 16.97
CA ILE A 409 -1.03 -22.75 15.93
C ILE A 409 -1.22 -23.42 14.57
N GLY A 410 -1.62 -24.69 14.54
CA GLY A 410 -1.75 -25.47 13.31
C GLY A 410 -0.45 -26.16 12.89
N TRP A 411 -0.42 -26.58 11.61
CA TRP A 411 0.74 -27.21 11.01
C TRP A 411 1.81 -26.19 10.62
N ALA A 412 3.04 -26.43 11.03
CA ALA A 412 4.19 -25.59 10.71
C ALA A 412 5.37 -26.42 10.19
N THR A 413 6.02 -25.93 9.14
CA THR A 413 7.31 -26.42 8.64
C THR A 413 8.47 -25.73 9.40
N GLU A 414 9.69 -26.24 9.25
CA GLU A 414 10.88 -25.59 9.84
C GLU A 414 11.05 -24.17 9.28
N MET A 415 10.82 -23.96 7.99
CA MET A 415 10.89 -22.64 7.37
C MET A 415 9.85 -21.67 7.96
N ALA A 416 8.64 -22.14 8.23
CA ALA A 416 7.61 -21.31 8.87
C ALA A 416 7.98 -20.89 10.30
N LEU A 417 8.76 -21.71 11.01
CA LEU A 417 9.23 -21.42 12.36
C LEU A 417 10.59 -20.69 12.40
N ALA A 418 11.21 -20.43 11.27
CA ALA A 418 12.56 -19.89 11.19
C ALA A 418 12.72 -18.54 11.89
N SER A 419 11.74 -17.64 11.76
CA SER A 419 11.72 -16.33 12.41
C SER A 419 11.60 -16.40 13.95
N ALA A 420 11.08 -17.52 14.47
CA ALA A 420 10.95 -17.74 15.92
C ALA A 420 12.22 -18.32 16.57
N GLY A 421 13.21 -18.69 15.76
CA GLY A 421 14.54 -19.12 16.21
C GLY A 421 14.78 -20.62 16.15
N GLY A 422 16.06 -20.99 15.95
CA GLY A 422 16.50 -22.37 15.77
C GLY A 422 16.23 -23.29 16.96
N ASP A 423 16.17 -22.77 18.21
CA ASP A 423 15.86 -23.57 19.40
C ASP A 423 14.43 -24.14 19.35
N LEU A 424 13.46 -23.32 18.90
CA LEU A 424 12.08 -23.77 18.69
C LEU A 424 12.03 -24.90 17.65
N ILE A 425 12.66 -24.68 16.49
CA ILE A 425 12.72 -25.69 15.42
C ILE A 425 13.27 -27.01 15.95
N LYS A 426 14.46 -26.95 16.59
CA LYS A 426 15.14 -28.13 17.11
C LYS A 426 14.29 -28.90 18.11
N LYS A 427 13.63 -28.19 19.05
CA LYS A 427 12.77 -28.81 20.06
C LYS A 427 11.49 -29.39 19.43
N CYS A 428 10.78 -28.64 18.56
CA CYS A 428 9.54 -29.10 17.94
C CYS A 428 9.75 -30.33 17.05
N PHE A 429 10.77 -30.31 16.20
CA PHE A 429 11.02 -31.41 15.26
C PHE A 429 11.72 -32.61 15.93
N GLY A 430 12.49 -32.39 17.01
CA GLY A 430 13.10 -33.44 17.83
C GLY A 430 12.13 -34.12 18.79
N ALA A 431 11.09 -33.42 19.27
CA ALA A 431 10.14 -33.96 20.23
C ALA A 431 9.25 -35.05 19.65
N ALA A 432 8.71 -35.92 20.50
CA ALA A 432 7.68 -36.90 20.12
C ALA A 432 6.28 -36.27 20.07
N LYS A 433 5.34 -36.93 19.38
CA LYS A 433 3.93 -36.54 19.44
C LYS A 433 3.42 -36.59 20.89
N GLY A 434 2.80 -35.53 21.34
CA GLY A 434 2.30 -35.35 22.70
C GLY A 434 3.27 -34.67 23.66
N ASP A 435 4.55 -34.53 23.32
CA ASP A 435 5.54 -33.86 24.18
C ASP A 435 5.20 -32.40 24.41
N VAL A 436 5.49 -31.95 25.65
CA VAL A 436 5.29 -30.57 26.10
C VAL A 436 6.59 -30.06 26.72
N PHE A 437 7.03 -28.88 26.29
CA PHE A 437 8.27 -28.24 26.77
C PHE A 437 8.14 -26.71 26.74
N ASN A 438 9.06 -26.05 27.44
CA ASN A 438 9.19 -24.59 27.33
C ASN A 438 10.28 -24.21 26.32
N VAL A 439 10.11 -23.05 25.72
CA VAL A 439 11.07 -22.45 24.79
C VAL A 439 10.98 -20.92 24.89
N SER A 440 12.11 -20.25 24.69
CA SER A 440 12.13 -18.79 24.56
C SER A 440 12.03 -18.40 23.09
N ILE A 441 11.05 -17.56 22.75
CA ILE A 441 10.86 -17.00 21.41
C ILE A 441 10.93 -15.49 21.55
N ASN A 442 11.92 -14.86 20.90
CA ASN A 442 12.13 -13.40 20.96
C ASN A 442 12.14 -12.82 22.39
N GLY A 443 12.77 -13.57 23.33
CA GLY A 443 12.88 -13.17 24.73
C GLY A 443 11.63 -13.46 25.59
N GLN A 444 10.57 -14.00 25.03
CA GLN A 444 9.36 -14.41 25.74
C GLN A 444 9.33 -15.94 25.92
N THR A 445 9.15 -16.42 27.14
CA THR A 445 8.98 -17.84 27.41
C THR A 445 7.60 -18.31 26.97
N GLN A 446 7.55 -19.43 26.26
CA GLN A 446 6.32 -20.08 25.79
C GLN A 446 6.33 -21.55 26.15
N ILE A 447 5.17 -22.12 26.42
CA ILE A 447 4.97 -23.55 26.57
C ILE A 447 4.42 -24.09 25.26
N VAL A 448 5.09 -25.09 24.69
CA VAL A 448 4.78 -25.65 23.39
C VAL A 448 4.41 -27.12 23.56
N ARG A 449 3.34 -27.54 22.88
CA ARG A 449 2.96 -28.94 22.71
C ARG A 449 3.05 -29.34 21.26
N VAL A 450 3.70 -30.44 20.97
CA VAL A 450 3.65 -31.10 19.66
C VAL A 450 2.41 -32.00 19.61
N GLU A 451 1.32 -31.48 19.02
CA GLU A 451 0.05 -32.22 18.94
C GLU A 451 0.13 -33.40 17.97
N ASP A 452 0.77 -33.18 16.80
CA ASP A 452 0.95 -34.21 15.78
C ASP A 452 2.17 -33.94 14.91
N LYS A 453 2.59 -34.95 14.12
CA LYS A 453 3.73 -34.89 13.18
C LYS A 453 3.38 -35.64 11.92
N THR A 454 3.84 -35.10 10.78
CA THR A 454 3.76 -35.85 9.49
C THR A 454 4.75 -37.00 9.46
N ASN A 455 4.56 -37.93 8.53
CA ASN A 455 5.54 -38.97 8.28
C ASN A 455 6.88 -38.39 7.85
N PRO A 456 8.01 -39.02 8.22
CA PRO A 456 9.32 -38.56 7.80
C PRO A 456 9.47 -38.55 6.28
N VAL A 457 10.08 -37.48 5.79
CA VAL A 457 10.46 -37.28 4.38
C VAL A 457 11.95 -36.93 4.30
N ALA A 458 12.53 -37.09 3.11
CA ALA A 458 13.89 -36.59 2.87
C ALA A 458 13.92 -35.07 2.91
N LYS A 459 14.80 -34.53 3.72
CA LYS A 459 14.97 -33.06 3.93
C LYS A 459 16.44 -32.71 3.80
N VAL A 460 16.69 -31.51 3.32
CA VAL A 460 18.02 -30.92 3.13
C VAL A 460 18.12 -29.52 3.67
N LYS A 461 19.33 -29.11 4.08
CA LYS A 461 19.70 -27.71 4.27
C LYS A 461 20.50 -27.26 3.06
N ILE A 462 20.10 -26.18 2.43
CA ILE A 462 20.76 -25.61 1.26
C ILE A 462 21.12 -24.16 1.57
N ALA A 463 22.37 -23.80 1.36
CA ALA A 463 22.81 -22.43 1.32
C ALA A 463 22.79 -21.96 -0.14
N LEU A 464 21.99 -20.92 -0.43
CA LEU A 464 21.79 -20.36 -1.76
C LEU A 464 22.32 -18.94 -1.82
N ILE A 465 23.30 -18.69 -2.68
CA ILE A 465 23.70 -17.33 -3.08
C ILE A 465 22.99 -17.02 -4.40
N GLN A 466 22.21 -15.95 -4.39
CA GLN A 466 21.57 -15.38 -5.57
C GLN A 466 21.97 -13.93 -5.71
N MET A 467 22.73 -13.63 -6.77
CA MET A 467 23.19 -12.29 -7.09
C MET A 467 22.38 -11.75 -8.28
N PRO A 468 21.50 -10.78 -8.08
CA PRO A 468 20.74 -10.20 -9.16
C PRO A 468 21.65 -9.38 -10.07
N VAL A 469 21.38 -9.43 -11.38
CA VAL A 469 22.03 -8.56 -12.36
C VAL A 469 21.19 -7.30 -12.48
N ILE A 470 21.70 -6.20 -11.92
CA ILE A 470 21.07 -4.88 -11.99
C ILE A 470 21.65 -4.11 -13.16
N VAL A 471 20.80 -3.27 -13.75
CA VAL A 471 21.24 -2.33 -14.80
C VAL A 471 22.27 -1.35 -14.22
N SER A 472 23.46 -1.28 -14.82
CA SER A 472 24.46 -0.30 -14.43
C SER A 472 24.15 1.10 -14.97
N ASP A 473 24.72 2.13 -14.34
CA ASP A 473 24.64 3.51 -14.83
C ASP A 473 25.12 3.64 -16.28
N LYS A 474 26.08 2.83 -16.70
CA LYS A 474 26.59 2.80 -18.08
C LYS A 474 25.51 2.34 -19.04
N THR A 475 24.81 1.25 -18.70
CA THR A 475 23.72 0.71 -19.51
C THR A 475 22.55 1.68 -19.55
N GLN A 476 22.16 2.25 -18.40
CA GLN A 476 21.11 3.28 -18.32
C GLN A 476 21.45 4.48 -19.22
N ASN A 477 22.64 5.06 -19.07
CA ASN A 477 23.07 6.21 -19.87
C ASN A 477 23.13 5.89 -21.36
N SER A 478 23.47 4.65 -21.74
CA SER A 478 23.47 4.23 -23.14
C SER A 478 22.07 4.25 -23.75
N VAL A 479 21.08 3.73 -23.02
CA VAL A 479 19.68 3.75 -23.46
C VAL A 479 19.13 5.18 -23.49
N ASP A 480 19.42 5.99 -22.48
CA ASP A 480 19.00 7.39 -22.42
C ASP A 480 19.58 8.21 -23.59
N ASN A 481 20.85 8.00 -23.93
CA ASN A 481 21.49 8.64 -25.09
C ASN A 481 20.85 8.18 -26.41
N GLU A 482 20.56 6.88 -26.57
CA GLU A 482 19.86 6.35 -27.74
C GLU A 482 18.49 7.01 -27.91
N LEU A 483 17.71 7.12 -26.82
CA LEU A 483 16.38 7.74 -26.85
C LEU A 483 16.45 9.24 -27.11
N ASN A 484 17.39 9.95 -26.49
CA ASN A 484 17.59 11.38 -26.71
C ASN A 484 17.97 11.68 -28.18
N GLN A 485 18.87 10.87 -28.75
CA GLN A 485 19.21 10.97 -30.16
C GLN A 485 18.01 10.68 -31.05
N PHE A 486 17.26 9.62 -30.74
CA PHE A 486 16.04 9.26 -31.46
C PHE A 486 15.03 10.41 -31.50
N VAL A 487 14.77 11.06 -30.37
CA VAL A 487 13.85 12.21 -30.27
C VAL A 487 14.40 13.42 -31.04
N ALA A 488 15.69 13.70 -30.94
CA ALA A 488 16.30 14.82 -31.66
C ALA A 488 16.22 14.68 -33.18
N GLU A 489 16.39 13.47 -33.70
CA GLU A 489 16.34 13.16 -35.12
C GLU A 489 14.91 13.08 -35.68
N ASN A 490 13.91 12.81 -34.84
CA ASN A 490 12.55 12.50 -35.23
C ASN A 490 11.50 13.44 -34.58
N GLY A 491 11.74 14.74 -34.61
CA GLY A 491 10.97 15.78 -33.92
C GLY A 491 9.55 16.04 -34.44
N ASN A 492 9.05 15.32 -35.47
CA ASN A 492 7.67 15.41 -35.93
C ASN A 492 7.01 14.02 -35.93
N VAL A 493 5.67 14.00 -35.84
CA VAL A 493 4.87 12.76 -35.69
C VAL A 493 5.15 11.76 -36.81
N GLN A 494 5.21 12.19 -38.07
CA GLN A 494 5.41 11.28 -39.21
C GLN A 494 6.78 10.61 -39.16
N ASN A 495 7.84 11.37 -38.85
CA ASN A 495 9.19 10.85 -38.74
C ASN A 495 9.30 9.95 -37.51
N PHE A 496 8.69 10.34 -36.39
CA PHE A 496 8.67 9.57 -35.15
C PHE A 496 8.07 8.18 -35.37
N ASP A 497 6.87 8.09 -35.96
CA ASP A 497 6.19 6.82 -36.21
C ASP A 497 7.01 5.91 -37.13
N ASN A 498 7.52 6.45 -38.25
CA ASN A 498 8.31 5.68 -39.21
C ASN A 498 9.63 5.19 -38.60
N ALA A 499 10.32 6.05 -37.86
CA ALA A 499 11.59 5.69 -37.22
C ALA A 499 11.40 4.68 -36.09
N ALA A 500 10.35 4.81 -35.31
CA ALA A 500 10.01 3.86 -34.23
C ALA A 500 9.72 2.47 -34.82
N LEU A 501 8.94 2.39 -35.88
CA LEU A 501 8.68 1.13 -36.60
C LEU A 501 9.97 0.53 -37.17
N THR A 502 10.84 1.35 -37.75
CA THR A 502 12.13 0.90 -38.30
C THR A 502 13.04 0.33 -37.20
N LYS A 503 13.03 0.92 -36.01
CA LYS A 503 13.79 0.44 -34.84
C LYS A 503 13.09 -0.71 -34.10
N GLY A 504 11.90 -1.11 -34.53
CA GLY A 504 11.11 -2.19 -33.89
C GLY A 504 10.45 -1.77 -32.58
N TYR A 505 10.27 -0.48 -32.33
CA TYR A 505 9.54 -0.01 -31.17
C TYR A 505 8.04 -0.17 -31.39
N ASN A 506 7.36 -0.73 -30.38
CA ASN A 506 5.93 -0.94 -30.42
C ASN A 506 5.19 0.35 -30.01
N ILE A 507 4.59 1.03 -31.00
CA ILE A 507 3.85 2.27 -30.75
C ILE A 507 2.44 1.96 -30.29
N ILE A 508 2.07 2.47 -29.13
CA ILE A 508 0.70 2.50 -28.61
C ILE A 508 0.08 3.82 -29.04
N SER A 509 -0.79 3.75 -30.05
CA SER A 509 -1.42 4.94 -30.65
C SER A 509 -2.78 5.24 -30.04
N ASN A 510 -3.17 6.53 -30.05
CA ASN A 510 -4.47 7.01 -29.60
C ASN A 510 -4.81 6.67 -28.13
N ALA A 511 -3.82 6.55 -27.26
CA ALA A 511 -4.06 6.43 -25.83
C ALA A 511 -4.75 7.71 -25.33
N VAL A 512 -5.91 7.56 -24.72
CA VAL A 512 -6.66 8.68 -24.16
C VAL A 512 -6.23 8.87 -22.71
N VAL A 513 -5.81 10.07 -22.37
CA VAL A 513 -5.38 10.43 -21.01
C VAL A 513 -6.14 11.65 -20.52
N SER A 514 -6.37 11.70 -19.22
CA SER A 514 -6.93 12.82 -18.48
C SER A 514 -5.88 13.48 -17.57
N PRO A 515 -6.06 14.73 -17.12
CA PRO A 515 -5.14 15.38 -16.20
C PRO A 515 -4.99 14.65 -14.85
N SER A 516 -5.98 13.86 -14.46
CA SER A 516 -6.01 13.11 -13.20
C SER A 516 -5.39 11.71 -13.29
N ASP A 517 -5.06 11.22 -14.48
CA ASP A 517 -4.48 9.89 -14.63
C ASP A 517 -3.10 9.82 -13.97
N MET A 518 -2.86 8.76 -13.21
CA MET A 518 -1.60 8.56 -12.48
C MET A 518 -0.59 7.79 -13.30
N LEU A 519 -1.06 6.94 -14.21
CA LEU A 519 -0.23 6.06 -15.02
C LEU A 519 -0.63 6.15 -16.49
N LEU A 520 0.36 6.07 -17.37
CA LEU A 520 0.17 5.90 -18.80
C LEU A 520 0.15 4.39 -19.11
N GLY A 521 -1.05 3.84 -19.23
CA GLY A 521 -1.24 2.40 -19.33
C GLY A 521 -0.76 1.68 -18.06
N GLN A 522 0.25 0.79 -18.21
CA GLN A 522 0.85 0.06 -17.10
C GLN A 522 2.23 0.62 -16.69
N VAL A 523 2.63 1.77 -17.24
CA VAL A 523 3.99 2.31 -17.05
C VAL A 523 4.09 3.03 -15.72
N ALA A 524 4.84 2.47 -14.78
CA ALA A 524 5.13 3.10 -13.49
C ALA A 524 5.89 4.42 -13.67
N GLY A 525 5.63 5.40 -12.80
CA GLY A 525 6.33 6.70 -12.84
C GLY A 525 5.97 7.61 -14.01
N SER A 526 4.98 7.25 -14.85
CA SER A 526 4.63 7.99 -16.07
C SER A 526 3.77 9.25 -15.86
N ARG A 527 3.48 9.62 -14.60
CA ARG A 527 2.70 10.83 -14.26
C ARG A 527 3.27 12.11 -14.89
N GLN A 528 4.59 12.22 -14.98
CA GLN A 528 5.24 13.38 -15.60
C GLN A 528 4.94 13.50 -17.08
N VAL A 529 4.85 12.38 -17.80
CA VAL A 529 4.48 12.33 -19.23
C VAL A 529 3.05 12.82 -19.43
N ILE A 530 2.12 12.38 -18.55
CA ILE A 530 0.74 12.85 -18.57
C ILE A 530 0.70 14.36 -18.30
N SER A 531 1.37 14.84 -17.25
CA SER A 531 1.45 16.28 -16.95
C SER A 531 2.00 17.10 -18.11
N TRP A 532 3.04 16.60 -18.79
CA TRP A 532 3.59 17.24 -19.98
C TRP A 532 2.58 17.34 -21.13
N ALA A 533 1.73 16.32 -21.32
CA ALA A 533 0.73 16.32 -22.38
C ALA A 533 -0.34 17.41 -22.20
N PHE A 534 -0.51 17.96 -20.98
CA PHE A 534 -1.48 19.01 -20.67
C PHE A 534 -0.86 20.41 -20.46
N ASN A 535 0.48 20.52 -20.37
CA ASN A 535 1.21 21.79 -20.28
C ASN A 535 1.73 22.23 -21.65
#